data_ef1ba8a72722c837d59af1a570722db6
#
_entry.id   ef1ba8a72722c837d59af1a570722db6
#
_cell.length_a   1.000
_cell.length_b   1.000
_cell.length_c   1.000
_cell.angle_alpha   90.00
_cell.angle_beta   90.00
_cell.angle_gamma   90.00
#
_symmetry.space_group_name_H-M   'P 1'
#
loop_
_entity.id
_entity.type
_entity.pdbx_description
1 polymer ?
#
loop_
_entity_poly.entity_id
_entity_poly.type
_entity_poly.pdbx_seq_one_letter_code
_entity_poly.pdbx_strand_id
1 'polypeptide(L)'
;LRLQSVSVCTGTNKIYDPEAADYKNMQEVLKSFPDVKMITVDVANAYHQNFVDFIKQVRDDYPDKIIVAGNVVTPEMVEELIINGADMVKIGIGPGSVCTTRTMTGVGVPQFSAIVECADAANGVDGHIMADGGCVHPGDIAKALGGGAHAVMIGGMLAGHDESEQKVTDGKIEFYGMSSDRARSKHGKRKDGYRGNEGRW
;
A
#
# COMPACT_ATOMS: atom_id res chain seq x y z
N LEU A 1 -20.33 8.64 -1.12
CA LEU A 1 -18.89 8.67 -1.48
C LEU A 1 -18.76 9.17 -2.92
N ARG A 2 -17.99 10.21 -3.15
CA ARG A 2 -17.65 10.59 -4.52
C ARG A 2 -16.63 9.58 -5.03
N LEU A 3 -16.90 8.93 -6.17
CA LEU A 3 -16.00 7.93 -6.77
C LEU A 3 -14.60 8.49 -7.08
N GLN A 4 -14.48 9.81 -7.17
CA GLN A 4 -13.19 10.51 -7.31
C GLN A 4 -12.25 10.38 -6.10
N SER A 5 -12.79 10.01 -4.93
CA SER A 5 -12.03 9.79 -3.69
C SER A 5 -11.76 8.29 -3.41
N VAL A 6 -12.06 7.43 -4.37
CA VAL A 6 -11.86 5.97 -4.27
C VAL A 6 -10.71 5.56 -5.18
N SER A 7 -9.85 4.67 -4.68
CA SER A 7 -8.82 4.00 -5.47
C SER A 7 -9.18 2.54 -5.68
N VAL A 8 -9.00 2.05 -6.90
CA VAL A 8 -9.02 0.61 -7.17
C VAL A 8 -7.63 0.06 -6.90
N CYS A 9 -7.56 -0.93 -6.01
CA CYS A 9 -6.30 -1.57 -5.65
C CYS A 9 -6.11 -2.86 -6.45
N THR A 10 -4.93 -3.06 -7.00
CA THR A 10 -4.50 -4.32 -7.63
C THR A 10 -3.20 -4.80 -6.99
N GLY A 11 -3.09 -6.11 -6.81
CA GLY A 11 -1.81 -6.76 -6.55
C GLY A 11 -1.16 -7.20 -7.85
N THR A 12 -0.04 -7.88 -7.71
CA THR A 12 0.73 -8.46 -8.82
C THR A 12 0.79 -9.98 -8.64
N ASN A 13 -0.37 -10.66 -8.73
CA ASN A 13 -0.40 -12.12 -8.63
C ASN A 13 0.33 -12.75 -9.82
N LYS A 14 1.21 -13.72 -9.54
CA LYS A 14 2.05 -14.43 -10.51
C LYS A 14 2.94 -13.51 -11.36
N ILE A 15 3.84 -12.81 -10.66
CA ILE A 15 4.97 -12.14 -11.32
C ILE A 15 4.54 -11.28 -12.51
N TYR A 16 3.80 -10.19 -12.21
CA TYR A 16 3.57 -9.08 -13.14
C TYR A 16 2.96 -9.50 -14.48
N ASP A 17 2.01 -10.44 -14.43
CA ASP A 17 1.30 -10.92 -15.59
C ASP A 17 0.02 -10.08 -15.80
N PRO A 18 -0.12 -9.33 -16.89
CA PRO A 18 -1.35 -8.60 -17.21
C PRO A 18 -2.55 -9.54 -17.44
N GLU A 19 -2.32 -10.84 -17.62
CA GLU A 19 -3.35 -11.87 -17.63
C GLU A 19 -3.75 -12.34 -16.22
N ALA A 20 -3.07 -11.85 -15.18
CA ALA A 20 -3.40 -12.19 -13.79
C ALA A 20 -4.81 -11.76 -13.41
N ALA A 21 -5.47 -12.57 -12.59
CA ALA A 21 -6.85 -12.32 -12.15
C ALA A 21 -7.03 -10.94 -11.51
N ASP A 22 -6.05 -10.46 -10.72
CA ASP A 22 -6.11 -9.17 -10.04
C ASP A 22 -6.14 -8.01 -11.05
N TYR A 23 -5.34 -8.07 -12.11
CA TYR A 23 -5.32 -7.03 -13.13
C TYR A 23 -6.63 -7.00 -13.93
N LYS A 24 -7.14 -8.17 -14.33
CA LYS A 24 -8.44 -8.28 -15.01
C LYS A 24 -9.59 -7.78 -14.15
N ASN A 25 -9.61 -8.13 -12.87
CA ASN A 25 -10.60 -7.62 -11.92
C ASN A 25 -10.54 -6.09 -11.82
N MET A 26 -9.33 -5.51 -11.75
CA MET A 26 -9.16 -4.05 -11.76
C MET A 26 -9.74 -3.44 -13.05
N GLN A 27 -9.45 -4.02 -14.21
CA GLN A 27 -9.98 -3.56 -15.50
C GLN A 27 -11.51 -3.59 -15.53
N GLU A 28 -12.14 -4.67 -15.04
CA GLU A 28 -13.59 -4.81 -14.96
C GLU A 28 -14.21 -3.75 -14.03
N VAL A 29 -13.59 -3.50 -12.88
CA VAL A 29 -14.04 -2.45 -11.95
C VAL A 29 -13.93 -1.07 -12.60
N LEU A 30 -12.81 -0.73 -13.24
CA LEU A 30 -12.63 0.55 -13.90
C LEU A 30 -13.59 0.74 -15.09
N LYS A 31 -13.92 -0.34 -15.80
CA LYS A 31 -14.93 -0.33 -16.87
C LYS A 31 -16.32 -0.09 -16.31
N SER A 32 -16.64 -0.66 -15.15
CA SER A 32 -17.94 -0.50 -14.50
C SER A 32 -18.09 0.85 -13.79
N PHE A 33 -16.98 1.44 -13.34
CA PHE A 33 -16.91 2.70 -12.60
C PHE A 33 -15.89 3.67 -13.22
N PRO A 34 -16.16 4.24 -14.42
CA PRO A 34 -15.19 5.07 -15.14
C PRO A 34 -14.78 6.35 -14.40
N ASP A 35 -15.61 6.81 -13.46
CA ASP A 35 -15.36 8.00 -12.65
C ASP A 35 -14.28 7.78 -11.56
N VAL A 36 -13.85 6.55 -11.30
CA VAL A 36 -12.71 6.27 -10.43
C VAL A 36 -11.45 6.84 -11.07
N LYS A 37 -10.75 7.71 -10.34
CA LYS A 37 -9.58 8.45 -10.84
C LYS A 37 -8.24 7.84 -10.45
N MET A 38 -8.22 6.94 -9.46
CA MET A 38 -7.00 6.47 -8.85
C MET A 38 -6.87 4.95 -8.94
N ILE A 39 -5.67 4.49 -9.29
CA ILE A 39 -5.26 3.08 -9.28
C ILE A 39 -4.13 2.94 -8.25
N THR A 40 -4.22 1.97 -7.36
CA THR A 40 -3.14 1.64 -6.44
C THR A 40 -2.58 0.26 -6.78
N VAL A 41 -1.30 0.20 -7.13
CA VAL A 41 -0.55 -1.04 -7.31
C VAL A 41 0.21 -1.33 -6.01
N ASP A 42 -0.29 -2.29 -5.25
CA ASP A 42 0.13 -2.54 -3.87
C ASP A 42 0.78 -3.92 -3.70
N VAL A 43 2.05 -3.91 -3.31
CA VAL A 43 2.80 -5.10 -2.93
C VAL A 43 3.57 -4.85 -1.64
N ALA A 44 3.85 -5.91 -0.88
CA ALA A 44 4.58 -5.79 0.38
C ALA A 44 6.02 -5.28 0.22
N ASN A 45 6.64 -5.50 -0.95
CA ASN A 45 8.00 -5.09 -1.29
C ASN A 45 8.11 -4.94 -2.80
N ALA A 46 8.31 -3.71 -3.27
CA ALA A 46 8.31 -3.35 -4.68
C ALA A 46 9.72 -3.35 -5.34
N TYR A 47 10.75 -3.84 -4.64
CA TYR A 47 12.14 -3.89 -5.13
C TYR A 47 12.36 -5.02 -6.14
N HIS A 48 11.70 -4.91 -7.30
CA HIS A 48 11.79 -5.91 -8.34
C HIS A 48 11.58 -5.26 -9.72
N GLN A 49 12.46 -5.54 -10.69
CA GLN A 49 12.37 -4.95 -12.04
C GLN A 49 10.99 -5.15 -12.68
N ASN A 50 10.42 -6.34 -12.55
CA ASN A 50 9.10 -6.61 -13.10
C ASN A 50 8.00 -5.71 -12.48
N PHE A 51 8.17 -5.21 -11.25
CA PHE A 51 7.23 -4.25 -10.67
C PHE A 51 7.29 -2.91 -11.38
N VAL A 52 8.49 -2.44 -11.70
CA VAL A 52 8.70 -1.21 -12.50
C VAL A 52 8.07 -1.36 -13.89
N ASP A 53 8.31 -2.49 -14.53
CA ASP A 53 7.77 -2.78 -15.86
C ASP A 53 6.22 -2.86 -15.83
N PHE A 54 5.65 -3.38 -14.74
CA PHE A 54 4.21 -3.41 -14.53
C PHE A 54 3.62 -2.00 -14.33
N ILE A 55 4.32 -1.10 -13.61
CA ILE A 55 3.90 0.30 -13.48
C ILE A 55 3.87 1.00 -14.84
N LYS A 56 4.89 0.77 -15.69
CA LYS A 56 4.88 1.27 -17.07
C LYS A 56 3.65 0.80 -17.85
N GLN A 57 3.35 -0.49 -17.77
CA GLN A 57 2.17 -1.06 -18.42
C GLN A 57 0.87 -0.43 -17.93
N VAL A 58 0.73 -0.25 -16.60
CA VAL A 58 -0.47 0.39 -16.03
C VAL A 58 -0.58 1.85 -16.51
N ARG A 59 0.54 2.58 -16.61
CA ARG A 59 0.56 3.96 -17.14
C ARG A 59 0.16 4.00 -18.61
N ASP A 60 0.66 3.08 -19.42
CA ASP A 60 0.32 2.99 -20.85
C ASP A 60 -1.18 2.69 -21.05
N ASP A 61 -1.72 1.78 -20.25
CA ASP A 61 -3.14 1.40 -20.33
C ASP A 61 -4.08 2.50 -19.76
N TYR A 62 -3.61 3.30 -18.80
CA TYR A 62 -4.40 4.30 -18.08
C TYR A 62 -3.68 5.64 -17.95
N PRO A 63 -3.45 6.37 -19.06
CA PRO A 63 -2.66 7.61 -19.08
C PRO A 63 -3.27 8.72 -18.22
N ASP A 64 -4.59 8.75 -18.07
CA ASP A 64 -5.34 9.80 -17.37
C ASP A 64 -5.65 9.49 -15.89
N LYS A 65 -5.22 8.31 -15.39
CA LYS A 65 -5.46 7.93 -14.00
C LYS A 65 -4.27 8.31 -13.13
N ILE A 66 -4.54 8.60 -11.86
CA ILE A 66 -3.50 8.75 -10.84
C ILE A 66 -3.04 7.35 -10.43
N ILE A 67 -1.74 7.09 -10.55
CA ILE A 67 -1.13 5.80 -10.20
C ILE A 67 -0.35 5.94 -8.90
N VAL A 68 -0.79 5.18 -7.89
CA VAL A 68 -0.09 5.02 -6.62
C VAL A 68 0.62 3.67 -6.63
N ALA A 69 1.92 3.64 -6.37
CA ALA A 69 2.74 2.43 -6.42
C ALA A 69 3.51 2.19 -5.11
N GLY A 70 3.63 0.97 -4.68
CA GLY A 70 4.45 0.65 -3.49
C GLY A 70 4.31 -0.81 -3.02
N ASN A 71 5.05 -1.12 -1.91
CA ASN A 71 5.75 -0.23 -0.99
C ASN A 71 7.27 -0.29 -1.18
N VAL A 72 7.86 0.87 -0.97
CA VAL A 72 9.32 1.04 -0.94
C VAL A 72 9.74 1.88 0.27
N VAL A 73 11.04 2.01 0.54
CA VAL A 73 11.59 2.78 1.68
C VAL A 73 12.88 3.52 1.33
N THR A 74 13.28 3.56 0.06
CA THR A 74 14.53 4.22 -0.37
C THR A 74 14.29 5.27 -1.45
N PRO A 75 15.07 6.37 -1.44
CA PRO A 75 15.00 7.44 -2.43
C PRO A 75 15.10 6.95 -3.88
N GLU A 76 16.07 6.09 -4.17
CA GLU A 76 16.35 5.61 -5.52
C GLU A 76 15.14 4.88 -6.12
N MET A 77 14.44 4.07 -5.31
CA MET A 77 13.28 3.34 -5.79
C MET A 77 12.05 4.25 -5.94
N VAL A 78 11.98 5.32 -5.16
CA VAL A 78 10.95 6.36 -5.36
C VAL A 78 11.12 7.05 -6.70
N GLU A 79 12.34 7.52 -7.00
CA GLU A 79 12.65 8.13 -8.29
C GLU A 79 12.36 7.16 -9.45
N GLU A 80 12.80 5.91 -9.32
CA GLU A 80 12.58 4.88 -10.33
C GLU A 80 11.09 4.68 -10.64
N LEU A 81 10.24 4.58 -9.62
CA LEU A 81 8.80 4.39 -9.81
C LEU A 81 8.12 5.61 -10.42
N ILE A 82 8.50 6.84 -10.01
CA ILE A 82 7.90 8.06 -10.54
C ILE A 82 8.29 8.24 -12.00
N ILE A 83 9.56 8.11 -12.34
CA ILE A 83 10.06 8.24 -13.72
C ILE A 83 9.38 7.21 -14.64
N ASN A 84 9.02 6.05 -14.11
CA ASN A 84 8.37 4.98 -14.85
C ASN A 84 6.83 4.99 -14.79
N GLY A 85 6.23 6.09 -14.31
CA GLY A 85 4.81 6.35 -14.51
C GLY A 85 3.95 6.40 -13.25
N ALA A 86 4.51 6.23 -12.04
CA ALA A 86 3.76 6.48 -10.82
C ALA A 86 3.64 7.99 -10.56
N ASP A 87 2.48 8.46 -10.12
CA ASP A 87 2.28 9.85 -9.64
C ASP A 87 2.59 9.98 -8.16
N MET A 88 2.38 8.90 -7.42
CA MET A 88 2.61 8.86 -5.98
C MET A 88 3.20 7.51 -5.58
N VAL A 89 4.20 7.54 -4.69
CA VAL A 89 4.85 6.32 -4.18
C VAL A 89 4.50 6.10 -2.71
N LYS A 90 4.08 4.88 -2.40
CA LYS A 90 3.69 4.46 -1.05
C LYS A 90 4.91 3.98 -0.27
N ILE A 91 5.21 4.68 0.85
CA ILE A 91 6.42 4.51 1.64
C ILE A 91 6.11 3.75 2.93
N GLY A 92 6.81 2.64 3.13
CA GLY A 92 6.75 1.86 4.37
C GLY A 92 6.86 0.36 4.14
N ILE A 93 7.85 -0.27 4.77
CA ILE A 93 7.99 -1.73 4.87
C ILE A 93 8.08 -2.09 6.35
N GLY A 94 7.04 -2.73 6.84
CA GLY A 94 6.97 -3.21 8.21
C GLY A 94 6.67 -2.19 9.32
N PRO A 95 6.22 -0.93 9.06
CA PRO A 95 5.95 0.01 10.15
C PRO A 95 4.60 -0.20 10.83
N GLY A 96 3.69 -0.98 10.23
CA GLY A 96 2.35 -1.22 10.75
C GLY A 96 2.37 -1.83 12.16
N SER A 97 1.41 -1.43 13.00
CA SER A 97 1.35 -1.84 14.42
C SER A 97 1.16 -3.35 14.63
N VAL A 98 0.62 -4.06 13.65
CA VAL A 98 0.44 -5.51 13.65
C VAL A 98 1.42 -6.24 12.73
N CYS A 99 2.24 -5.51 11.97
CA CYS A 99 3.18 -6.08 11.02
C CYS A 99 4.36 -6.76 11.74
N THR A 100 4.69 -7.97 11.32
CA THR A 100 5.80 -8.76 11.87
C THR A 100 7.04 -8.79 10.97
N THR A 101 7.00 -8.14 9.80
CA THR A 101 8.08 -8.17 8.79
C THR A 101 9.44 -7.82 9.39
N ARG A 102 9.55 -6.71 10.12
CA ARG A 102 10.82 -6.28 10.72
C ARG A 102 11.38 -7.26 11.74
N THR A 103 10.50 -7.86 12.55
CA THR A 103 10.89 -8.85 13.55
C THR A 103 11.31 -10.16 12.91
N MET A 104 10.59 -10.61 11.88
CA MET A 104 10.80 -11.92 11.26
C MET A 104 11.92 -11.92 10.21
N THR A 105 12.12 -10.82 9.51
CA THR A 105 13.07 -10.75 8.37
C THR A 105 14.23 -9.80 8.59
N GLY A 106 14.15 -8.90 9.58
CA GLY A 106 15.11 -7.81 9.77
C GLY A 106 15.02 -6.70 8.71
N VAL A 107 14.07 -6.80 7.77
CA VAL A 107 13.88 -5.81 6.70
C VAL A 107 13.01 -4.65 7.16
N GLY A 108 13.46 -3.43 6.90
CA GLY A 108 12.71 -2.21 7.19
C GLY A 108 13.62 -1.03 7.48
N VAL A 109 13.06 0.17 7.34
CA VAL A 109 13.70 1.45 7.67
C VAL A 109 12.81 2.17 8.68
N PRO A 110 13.35 2.91 9.67
CA PRO A 110 12.53 3.74 10.56
C PRO A 110 11.63 4.66 9.74
N GLN A 111 10.33 4.62 10.00
CA GLN A 111 9.34 5.19 9.09
C GLN A 111 9.51 6.68 8.84
N PHE A 112 9.83 7.46 9.88
CA PHE A 112 10.01 8.90 9.71
C PHE A 112 11.25 9.23 8.87
N SER A 113 12.36 8.52 9.05
CA SER A 113 13.56 8.66 8.21
C SER A 113 13.26 8.34 6.75
N ALA A 114 12.56 7.22 6.51
CA ALA A 114 12.14 6.87 5.16
C ALA A 114 11.25 7.94 4.51
N ILE A 115 10.32 8.54 5.27
CA ILE A 115 9.47 9.62 4.76
C ILE A 115 10.30 10.82 4.33
N VAL A 116 11.21 11.30 5.19
CA VAL A 116 12.02 12.49 4.90
C VAL A 116 12.90 12.29 3.66
N GLU A 117 13.63 11.19 3.60
CA GLU A 117 14.52 10.89 2.48
C GLU A 117 13.77 10.66 1.16
N CYS A 118 12.65 9.91 1.22
CA CYS A 118 11.82 9.63 0.05
C CYS A 118 11.03 10.87 -0.42
N ALA A 119 10.66 11.78 0.47
CA ALA A 119 9.99 13.03 0.09
C ALA A 119 10.93 13.94 -0.69
N ASP A 120 12.19 14.04 -0.28
CA ASP A 120 13.20 14.82 -0.98
C ASP A 120 13.43 14.29 -2.40
N ALA A 121 13.59 12.98 -2.54
CA ALA A 121 13.74 12.32 -3.84
C ALA A 121 12.50 12.52 -4.74
N ALA A 122 11.29 12.33 -4.22
CA ALA A 122 10.06 12.53 -4.98
C ALA A 122 9.93 13.97 -5.50
N ASN A 123 10.25 14.97 -4.65
CA ASN A 123 10.23 16.37 -5.03
C ASN A 123 11.23 16.67 -6.17
N GLY A 124 12.37 15.99 -6.19
CA GLY A 124 13.40 16.13 -7.24
C GLY A 124 12.93 15.70 -8.64
N VAL A 125 11.90 14.84 -8.71
CA VAL A 125 11.33 14.31 -9.96
C VAL A 125 9.85 14.66 -10.16
N ASP A 126 9.38 15.71 -9.47
CA ASP A 126 8.00 16.23 -9.54
C ASP A 126 6.93 15.17 -9.20
N GLY A 127 7.24 14.32 -8.25
CA GLY A 127 6.36 13.27 -7.78
C GLY A 127 5.89 13.46 -6.34
N HIS A 128 5.10 12.51 -5.85
CA HIS A 128 4.49 12.58 -4.52
C HIS A 128 4.78 11.32 -3.72
N ILE A 129 4.70 11.41 -2.39
CA ILE A 129 4.74 10.23 -1.52
C ILE A 129 3.53 10.14 -0.59
N MET A 130 3.15 8.91 -0.28
CA MET A 130 2.18 8.57 0.75
C MET A 130 2.87 7.77 1.85
N ALA A 131 2.84 8.27 3.09
CA ALA A 131 3.35 7.53 4.25
C ALA A 131 2.37 6.42 4.63
N ASP A 132 2.80 5.17 4.61
CA ASP A 132 1.95 4.01 4.89
C ASP A 132 2.44 3.23 6.10
N GLY A 133 1.60 3.23 7.15
CA GLY A 133 1.81 2.50 8.38
C GLY A 133 2.58 3.26 9.46
N GLY A 134 2.46 2.76 10.70
CA GLY A 134 3.14 3.32 11.86
C GLY A 134 2.41 4.45 12.57
N CYS A 135 1.31 4.98 12.04
CA CYS A 135 0.49 5.99 12.69
C CYS A 135 -0.46 5.33 13.70
N VAL A 136 -0.28 5.68 14.98
CA VAL A 136 -1.11 5.20 16.09
C VAL A 136 -1.88 6.37 16.70
N HIS A 137 -1.31 7.57 16.67
CA HIS A 137 -1.89 8.79 17.23
C HIS A 137 -1.97 9.89 16.18
N PRO A 138 -2.87 10.88 16.33
CA PRO A 138 -2.96 12.03 15.41
C PRO A 138 -1.64 12.77 15.21
N GLY A 139 -0.79 12.84 16.24
CA GLY A 139 0.53 13.44 16.16
C GLY A 139 1.48 12.72 15.18
N ASP A 140 1.28 11.42 14.94
CA ASP A 140 2.09 10.66 13.98
C ASP A 140 1.74 11.07 12.55
N ILE A 141 0.46 11.36 12.28
CA ILE A 141 0.00 11.91 10.99
C ILE A 141 0.65 13.28 10.77
N ALA A 142 0.60 14.17 11.79
CA ALA A 142 1.21 15.50 11.70
C ALA A 142 2.72 15.41 11.42
N LYS A 143 3.43 14.48 12.07
CA LYS A 143 4.85 14.24 11.80
C LYS A 143 5.09 13.74 10.38
N ALA A 144 4.30 12.80 9.89
CA ALA A 144 4.45 12.29 8.53
C ALA A 144 4.29 13.40 7.49
N LEU A 145 3.26 14.23 7.62
CA LEU A 145 3.05 15.39 6.76
C LEU A 145 4.15 16.44 6.91
N GLY A 146 4.59 16.73 8.14
CA GLY A 146 5.72 17.64 8.42
C GLY A 146 7.06 17.10 7.91
N GLY A 147 7.20 15.77 7.76
CA GLY A 147 8.36 15.12 7.15
C GLY A 147 8.34 15.14 5.62
N GLY A 148 7.29 15.69 5.00
CA GLY A 148 7.19 15.85 3.54
C GLY A 148 6.23 14.88 2.86
N ALA A 149 5.51 14.01 3.59
CA ALA A 149 4.49 13.18 2.97
C ALA A 149 3.31 14.03 2.49
N HIS A 150 2.84 13.77 1.28
CA HIS A 150 1.67 14.43 0.69
C HIS A 150 0.35 13.82 1.16
N ALA A 151 0.40 12.55 1.54
CA ALA A 151 -0.73 11.80 2.08
C ALA A 151 -0.25 10.81 3.14
N VAL A 152 -1.19 10.36 3.99
CA VAL A 152 -0.92 9.34 5.02
C VAL A 152 -1.98 8.26 4.92
N MET A 153 -1.55 7.01 4.84
CA MET A 153 -2.43 5.84 4.90
C MET A 153 -2.55 5.37 6.34
N ILE A 154 -3.76 5.32 6.83
CA ILE A 154 -4.10 4.87 8.19
C ILE A 154 -5.00 3.64 8.13
N GLY A 155 -4.80 2.71 9.04
CA GLY A 155 -5.61 1.50 9.18
C GLY A 155 -6.06 1.32 10.61
N GLY A 156 -5.14 1.02 11.53
CA GLY A 156 -5.44 0.72 12.93
C GLY A 156 -6.16 1.82 13.68
N MET A 157 -5.96 3.08 13.32
CA MET A 157 -6.68 4.22 13.92
C MET A 157 -8.18 4.21 13.60
N LEU A 158 -8.60 3.56 12.52
CA LEU A 158 -10.00 3.42 12.12
C LEU A 158 -10.61 2.09 12.57
N ALA A 159 -9.81 1.21 13.15
CA ALA A 159 -10.30 -0.06 13.67
C ALA A 159 -11.33 0.17 14.78
N GLY A 160 -12.47 -0.50 14.67
CA GLY A 160 -13.53 -0.42 15.67
C GLY A 160 -14.55 0.71 15.51
N HIS A 161 -14.41 1.55 14.50
CA HIS A 161 -15.47 2.48 14.12
C HIS A 161 -16.61 1.72 13.45
N ASP A 162 -17.83 2.25 13.56
CA ASP A 162 -19.05 1.59 13.05
C ASP A 162 -18.98 1.37 11.52
N GLU A 163 -18.27 2.25 10.81
CA GLU A 163 -18.06 2.15 9.36
C GLU A 163 -17.01 1.10 8.96
N SER A 164 -16.21 0.59 9.92
CA SER A 164 -15.31 -0.51 9.66
C SER A 164 -16.03 -1.84 9.83
N GLU A 165 -16.00 -2.71 8.83
CA GLU A 165 -16.72 -4.01 8.80
C GLU A 165 -16.18 -5.03 9.83
N GLN A 166 -15.68 -4.59 10.97
CA GLN A 166 -15.09 -5.45 11.98
C GLN A 166 -16.15 -5.94 12.97
N LYS A 167 -16.12 -7.23 13.26
CA LYS A 167 -17.01 -7.81 14.29
C LYS A 167 -16.43 -7.53 15.68
N VAL A 168 -17.25 -6.94 16.54
CA VAL A 168 -16.97 -6.84 17.97
C VAL A 168 -17.43 -8.13 18.64
N THR A 169 -16.52 -8.82 19.34
CA THR A 169 -16.82 -10.03 20.13
C THR A 169 -16.33 -9.80 21.55
N ASP A 170 -17.22 -9.86 22.52
CA ASP A 170 -16.91 -9.61 23.95
C ASP A 170 -16.20 -8.28 24.22
N GLY A 171 -16.63 -7.21 23.53
CA GLY A 171 -16.01 -5.88 23.65
C GLY A 171 -14.62 -5.75 23.05
N LYS A 172 -14.16 -6.75 22.29
CA LYS A 172 -12.87 -6.76 21.60
C LYS A 172 -13.06 -6.82 20.10
N ILE A 173 -12.14 -6.20 19.40
CA ILE A 173 -12.08 -6.17 17.94
C ILE A 173 -10.85 -6.94 17.48
N GLU A 174 -11.04 -7.86 16.56
CA GLU A 174 -9.92 -8.53 15.92
C GLU A 174 -9.36 -7.63 14.83
N PHE A 175 -8.14 -7.13 15.05
CA PHE A 175 -7.36 -6.38 14.06
C PHE A 175 -6.22 -7.26 13.55
N TYR A 176 -6.19 -7.54 12.25
CA TYR A 176 -5.24 -8.46 11.64
C TYR A 176 -4.55 -7.85 10.42
N GLY A 177 -3.29 -8.23 10.20
CA GLY A 177 -2.52 -7.82 9.03
C GLY A 177 -2.71 -8.74 7.83
N MET A 178 -2.17 -8.34 6.68
CA MET A 178 -2.26 -9.10 5.42
C MET A 178 -1.54 -10.46 5.47
N SER A 179 -0.55 -10.63 6.35
CA SER A 179 0.14 -11.93 6.58
C SER A 179 -0.56 -12.81 7.61
N SER A 180 -1.75 -12.45 8.09
CA SER A 180 -2.51 -13.28 9.02
C SER A 180 -3.16 -14.48 8.33
N ASP A 181 -3.39 -15.56 9.09
CA ASP A 181 -4.13 -16.73 8.62
C ASP A 181 -5.54 -16.36 8.14
N ARG A 182 -6.16 -15.38 8.79
CA ARG A 182 -7.50 -14.88 8.44
C ARG A 182 -7.51 -14.17 7.10
N ALA A 183 -6.55 -13.25 6.86
CA ALA A 183 -6.44 -12.58 5.56
C ALA A 183 -6.17 -13.58 4.43
N ARG A 184 -5.26 -14.52 4.66
CA ARG A 184 -4.93 -15.58 3.68
C ARG A 184 -6.11 -16.47 3.36
N SER A 185 -6.89 -16.88 4.36
CA SER A 185 -8.10 -17.69 4.14
C SER A 185 -9.16 -16.94 3.33
N LYS A 186 -9.31 -15.63 3.58
CA LYS A 186 -10.27 -14.77 2.87
C LYS A 186 -9.88 -14.57 1.40
N HIS A 187 -8.57 -14.57 1.09
CA HIS A 187 -8.03 -14.41 -0.26
C HIS A 187 -7.64 -15.74 -0.95
N GLY A 188 -8.10 -16.89 -0.44
CA GLY A 188 -7.89 -18.20 -1.07
C GLY A 188 -6.45 -18.70 -1.07
N LYS A 189 -5.55 -18.13 -0.27
CA LYS A 189 -4.15 -18.55 -0.17
C LYS A 189 -3.97 -19.66 0.88
N ARG A 190 -3.16 -20.70 0.57
CA ARG A 190 -2.83 -21.77 1.51
C ARG A 190 -2.07 -21.23 2.74
N LYS A 191 -2.28 -21.88 3.90
CA LYS A 191 -1.48 -21.65 5.10
C LYS A 191 -0.06 -22.13 4.87
N ASP A 192 0.89 -21.21 4.88
CA ASP A 192 2.32 -21.53 4.83
C ASP A 192 2.86 -21.57 6.27
N GLY A 193 3.30 -22.73 6.75
CA GLY A 193 3.67 -22.96 8.14
C GLY A 193 4.90 -22.17 8.64
N TYR A 194 5.63 -21.48 7.77
CA TYR A 194 6.82 -20.69 8.11
C TYR A 194 6.57 -19.18 8.25
N ARG A 195 5.37 -18.71 7.92
CA ARG A 195 5.03 -17.27 8.03
C ARG A 195 4.43 -16.94 9.39
N GLY A 196 4.88 -15.86 9.99
CA GLY A 196 4.28 -15.31 11.19
C GLY A 196 2.82 -14.93 10.98
N ASN A 197 2.00 -15.13 12.00
CA ASN A 197 0.59 -14.72 11.98
C ASN A 197 0.47 -13.31 12.58
N GLU A 198 -0.05 -12.37 11.80
CA GLU A 198 -0.20 -10.96 12.19
C GLU A 198 -1.62 -10.70 12.70
N GLY A 199 -1.73 -10.15 13.91
CA GLY A 199 -3.01 -9.75 14.47
C GLY A 199 -2.95 -9.41 15.95
N ARG A 200 -3.95 -8.67 16.42
CA ARG A 200 -4.19 -8.31 17.83
C ARG A 200 -5.69 -8.34 18.11
N TRP A 201 -6.04 -8.62 19.39
CA TRP A 201 -7.39 -8.51 19.92
C TRP A 201 -7.55 -7.22 20.73
#